data_a60817e9001cf9770682adaecd3c77bd
#
_entry.id   a60817e9001cf9770682adaecd3c77bd
#
_cell.length_a   1.000
_cell.length_b   1.000
_cell.length_c   1.000
_cell.angle_alpha   90.00
_cell.angle_beta   90.00
_cell.angle_gamma   90.00
#
_symmetry.space_group_name_H-M   'P 1'
#
loop_
_entity.id
_entity.type
_entity.pdbx_description
1 polymer ?
#
loop_
_entity_poly.entity_id
_entity_poly.type
_entity_poly.pdbx_seq_one_letter_code
_entity_poly.pdbx_strand_id
1 'polypeptide(L)'
;MSWDLRFLALAEHIAQWSKDPSTKTGAVIVRPDRTIAGMGYNGFPKGMPDKPEFYADRETKYSRVVHCEMNALMFCRDPLPLVGHTLYTTGPSCDRCAVHMIQAGIRRFVYRNPTVEQFKRWNVERTIRYFNEVNAEVIGL
;
A
#
# COMPACT_ATOMS: atom_id res chain seq x y z
N MET A 1 -0.02 22.04 -7.12
CA MET A 1 -0.07 20.59 -6.90
C MET A 1 -0.78 20.32 -5.57
N SER A 2 -1.77 19.45 -5.57
CA SER A 2 -2.50 19.09 -4.36
C SER A 2 -1.64 18.30 -3.37
N TRP A 3 -2.05 18.26 -2.11
CA TRP A 3 -1.36 17.42 -1.12
C TRP A 3 -1.46 15.94 -1.46
N ASP A 4 -2.58 15.49 -1.99
CA ASP A 4 -2.73 14.09 -2.42
C ASP A 4 -1.70 13.72 -3.48
N LEU A 5 -1.49 14.57 -4.48
CA LEU A 5 -0.47 14.33 -5.51
C LEU A 5 0.95 14.35 -4.93
N ARG A 6 1.20 15.21 -3.95
CA ARG A 6 2.52 15.26 -3.27
C ARG A 6 2.80 13.95 -2.51
N PHE A 7 1.84 13.45 -1.78
CA PHE A 7 2.02 12.20 -1.03
C PHE A 7 2.06 10.98 -1.94
N LEU A 8 1.33 10.99 -3.06
CA LEU A 8 1.49 9.95 -4.08
C LEU A 8 2.90 9.97 -4.69
N ALA A 9 3.44 11.15 -4.97
CA ALA A 9 4.81 11.29 -5.46
C ALA A 9 5.83 10.76 -4.44
N LEU A 10 5.61 11.00 -3.17
CA LEU A 10 6.45 10.43 -2.10
C LEU A 10 6.36 8.91 -2.07
N ALA A 11 5.16 8.36 -2.19
CA ALA A 11 4.98 6.90 -2.26
C ALA A 11 5.72 6.31 -3.47
N GLU A 12 5.68 6.98 -4.61
CA GLU A 12 6.40 6.57 -5.81
C GLU A 12 7.92 6.60 -5.61
N HIS A 13 8.42 7.59 -4.89
CA HIS A 13 9.84 7.66 -4.53
C HIS A 13 10.24 6.48 -3.63
N ILE A 14 9.45 6.19 -2.62
CA ILE A 14 9.70 5.09 -1.68
C ILE A 14 9.62 3.74 -2.41
N ALA A 15 8.75 3.60 -3.40
CA ALA A 15 8.64 2.39 -4.21
C ALA A 15 9.98 2.00 -4.85
N GLN A 16 10.81 2.99 -5.20
CA GLN A 16 12.11 2.72 -5.83
C GLN A 16 13.08 1.99 -4.89
N TRP A 17 12.81 1.97 -3.60
CA TRP A 17 13.64 1.26 -2.63
C TRP A 17 13.37 -0.26 -2.63
N SER A 18 12.29 -0.71 -3.27
CA SER A 18 12.00 -2.13 -3.38
C SER A 18 13.06 -2.84 -4.23
N LYS A 19 13.46 -4.03 -3.78
CA LYS A 19 14.40 -4.89 -4.50
C LYS A 19 13.72 -5.78 -5.53
N ASP A 20 12.39 -5.78 -5.58
CA ASP A 20 11.63 -6.56 -6.54
C ASP A 20 11.96 -6.08 -7.96
N PRO A 21 12.49 -6.95 -8.83
CA PRO A 21 12.89 -6.54 -10.17
C PRO A 21 11.73 -6.27 -11.13
N SER A 22 10.54 -6.79 -10.83
CA SER A 22 9.39 -6.68 -11.73
C SER A 22 8.34 -5.68 -11.28
N THR A 23 8.07 -5.60 -9.96
CA THR A 23 7.00 -4.76 -9.43
C THR A 23 7.48 -4.03 -8.18
N LYS A 24 7.53 -2.70 -8.25
CA LYS A 24 7.93 -1.85 -7.13
C LYS A 24 6.73 -1.01 -6.72
N THR A 25 6.32 -1.17 -5.47
CA THR A 25 5.19 -0.43 -4.90
C THR A 25 5.59 0.26 -3.61
N GLY A 26 4.93 1.36 -3.30
CA GLY A 26 5.19 2.13 -2.10
C GLY A 26 3.92 2.65 -1.48
N ALA A 27 3.95 2.84 -0.17
CA ALA A 27 2.84 3.35 0.61
C ALA A 27 3.31 4.35 1.66
N VAL A 28 2.47 5.35 1.92
CA VAL A 28 2.70 6.38 2.94
C VAL A 28 1.43 6.55 3.75
N ILE A 29 1.55 6.55 5.08
CA ILE A 29 0.44 6.86 5.99
C ILE A 29 0.65 8.27 6.53
N VAL A 30 -0.34 9.13 6.34
CA VAL A 30 -0.26 10.56 6.64
C VAL A 30 -1.28 10.91 7.71
N ARG A 31 -0.83 11.64 8.75
CA ARG A 31 -1.69 12.13 9.83
C ARG A 31 -2.58 13.29 9.36
N PRO A 32 -3.64 13.61 10.10
CA PRO A 32 -4.49 14.78 9.78
C PRO A 32 -3.71 16.09 9.64
N ASP A 33 -2.61 16.26 10.38
CA ASP A 33 -1.76 17.46 10.31
C ASP A 33 -0.73 17.43 9.16
N ARG A 34 -0.80 16.40 8.28
CA ARG A 34 0.10 16.20 7.13
C ARG A 34 1.51 15.76 7.50
N THR A 35 1.75 15.33 8.72
CA THR A 35 2.99 14.64 9.06
C THR A 35 2.88 13.15 8.74
N ILE A 36 4.01 12.49 8.55
CA ILE A 36 4.06 11.10 8.11
C ILE A 36 4.11 10.17 9.31
N ALA A 37 3.14 9.27 9.40
CA ALA A 37 3.06 8.28 10.48
C ALA A 37 3.79 6.98 10.14
N GLY A 38 3.83 6.59 8.87
CA GLY A 38 4.45 5.35 8.45
C GLY A 38 4.71 5.31 6.96
N MET A 39 5.63 4.46 6.57
CA MET A 39 6.02 4.24 5.17
C MET A 39 6.31 2.77 4.95
N GLY A 40 6.08 2.29 3.73
CA GLY A 40 6.41 0.92 3.36
C GLY A 40 6.61 0.77 1.86
N TYR A 41 7.43 -0.18 1.50
CA TYR A 41 7.56 -0.66 0.13
C TYR A 41 7.52 -2.18 0.15
N ASN A 42 7.20 -2.78 -0.99
CA ASN A 42 7.05 -4.23 -1.06
C ASN A 42 8.41 -4.93 -0.98
N GLY A 43 8.45 -6.06 -0.31
CA GLY A 43 9.66 -6.84 -0.16
C GLY A 43 9.48 -8.04 0.76
N PHE A 44 10.53 -8.82 0.90
CA PHE A 44 10.54 -9.95 1.82
C PHE A 44 10.71 -9.46 3.27
N PRO A 45 10.24 -10.23 4.25
CA PRO A 45 10.41 -9.87 5.66
C PRO A 45 11.87 -9.63 6.02
N LYS A 46 12.10 -8.72 6.96
CA LYS A 46 13.43 -8.44 7.49
C LYS A 46 14.06 -9.72 8.03
N GLY A 47 15.32 -9.96 7.66
CA GLY A 47 16.07 -11.13 8.09
C GLY A 47 15.93 -12.35 7.18
N MET A 48 14.97 -12.36 6.27
CA MET A 48 14.92 -13.40 5.26
C MET A 48 15.93 -13.16 4.14
N PRO A 49 16.50 -14.23 3.56
CA PRO A 49 17.38 -14.09 2.41
C PRO A 49 16.66 -13.37 1.26
N ASP A 50 17.34 -12.40 0.67
CA ASP A 50 16.77 -11.49 -0.33
C ASP A 50 17.48 -11.67 -1.67
N LYS A 51 17.52 -12.91 -2.14
CA LYS A 51 18.27 -13.30 -3.33
C LYS A 51 17.44 -13.05 -4.60
N PRO A 52 18.08 -12.60 -5.71
CA PRO A 52 17.37 -12.38 -6.97
C PRO A 52 16.58 -13.59 -7.46
N GLU A 53 17.13 -14.81 -7.31
CA GLU A 53 16.43 -16.02 -7.72
C GLU A 53 15.14 -16.28 -6.97
N PHE A 54 14.97 -15.75 -5.75
CA PHE A 54 13.73 -15.89 -5.00
C PHE A 54 12.63 -15.00 -5.55
N TYR A 55 12.98 -13.87 -6.16
CA TYR A 55 12.02 -13.03 -6.87
C TYR A 55 11.64 -13.60 -8.23
N ALA A 56 12.52 -14.36 -8.85
CA ALA A 56 12.29 -14.97 -10.16
C ALA A 56 11.31 -16.16 -10.09
N ASP A 57 11.32 -16.89 -8.97
CA ASP A 57 10.40 -18.00 -8.77
C ASP A 57 9.08 -17.49 -8.17
N ARG A 58 7.99 -17.62 -8.94
CA ARG A 58 6.70 -17.05 -8.61
C ARG A 58 6.16 -17.53 -7.25
N GLU A 59 6.22 -18.83 -7.00
CA GLU A 59 5.75 -19.42 -5.74
C GLU A 59 6.57 -18.91 -4.54
N THR A 60 7.88 -18.91 -4.68
CA THR A 60 8.79 -18.42 -3.66
C THR A 60 8.53 -16.95 -3.35
N LYS A 61 8.38 -16.13 -4.38
CA LYS A 61 8.12 -14.69 -4.25
C LYS A 61 6.78 -14.44 -3.55
N TYR A 62 5.70 -15.01 -4.06
CA TYR A 62 4.36 -14.73 -3.55
C TYR A 62 4.12 -15.26 -2.14
N SER A 63 4.82 -16.30 -1.73
CA SER A 63 4.72 -16.81 -0.37
C SER A 63 5.49 -15.95 0.66
N ARG A 64 6.43 -15.11 0.20
CA ARG A 64 7.30 -14.32 1.06
C ARG A 64 7.05 -12.82 1.01
N VAL A 65 6.56 -12.31 -0.10
CA VAL A 65 6.44 -10.84 -0.28
C VAL A 65 5.41 -10.25 0.69
N VAL A 66 5.81 -9.17 1.36
CA VAL A 66 4.90 -8.32 2.12
C VAL A 66 4.59 -7.10 1.28
N HIS A 67 3.32 -6.81 1.07
CA HIS A 67 2.88 -5.67 0.27
C HIS A 67 3.21 -4.36 0.96
N CYS A 68 3.33 -3.29 0.19
CA CYS A 68 3.72 -1.98 0.71
C CYS A 68 2.76 -1.45 1.78
N GLU A 69 1.46 -1.67 1.62
CA GLU A 69 0.45 -1.23 2.58
C GLU A 69 0.65 -1.91 3.94
N MET A 70 0.88 -3.21 3.92
CA MET A 70 1.11 -3.97 5.15
C MET A 70 2.40 -3.53 5.83
N ASN A 71 3.46 -3.28 5.06
CA ASN A 71 4.70 -2.76 5.64
C ASN A 71 4.49 -1.38 6.26
N ALA A 72 3.75 -0.51 5.59
CA ALA A 72 3.44 0.81 6.14
C ALA A 72 2.65 0.71 7.46
N LEU A 73 1.68 -0.20 7.54
CA LEU A 73 0.90 -0.43 8.76
C LEU A 73 1.75 -1.00 9.90
N MET A 74 2.56 -2.01 9.60
CA MET A 74 3.40 -2.67 10.61
C MET A 74 4.47 -1.74 11.18
N PHE A 75 5.00 -0.83 10.38
CA PHE A 75 6.04 0.11 10.81
C PHE A 75 5.49 1.49 11.12
N CYS A 76 4.17 1.65 11.17
CA CYS A 76 3.52 2.88 11.60
C CYS A 76 3.83 3.16 13.08
N ARG A 77 4.16 4.41 13.39
CA ARG A 77 4.51 4.81 14.75
C ARG A 77 3.33 5.21 15.60
N ASP A 78 2.17 5.41 14.99
CA ASP A 78 0.97 5.80 15.71
C ASP A 78 0.21 4.58 16.23
N PRO A 79 -0.48 4.70 17.38
CA PRO A 79 -1.30 3.60 17.87
C PRO A 79 -2.54 3.40 17.02
N LEU A 80 -3.01 2.15 16.94
CA LEU A 80 -4.29 1.83 16.31
C LEU A 80 -5.46 2.16 17.24
N PRO A 81 -6.60 2.58 16.71
CA PRO A 81 -6.92 2.80 15.30
C PRO A 81 -6.36 4.11 14.75
N LEU A 82 -6.06 4.13 13.44
CA LEU A 82 -5.48 5.29 12.77
C LEU A 82 -6.57 6.28 12.33
N VAL A 83 -7.23 6.89 13.30
CA VAL A 83 -8.35 7.81 13.05
C VAL A 83 -7.87 9.08 12.34
N GLY A 84 -8.51 9.39 11.20
CA GLY A 84 -8.20 10.58 10.42
C GLY A 84 -6.96 10.48 9.55
N HIS A 85 -6.27 9.34 9.58
CA HIS A 85 -5.09 9.13 8.72
C HIS A 85 -5.51 8.80 7.29
N THR A 86 -4.68 9.19 6.34
CA THR A 86 -4.83 8.82 4.92
C THR A 86 -3.70 7.87 4.53
N LEU A 87 -4.03 6.81 3.82
CA LEU A 87 -3.04 5.90 3.25
C LEU A 87 -2.94 6.14 1.75
N TYR A 88 -1.73 6.37 1.27
CA TYR A 88 -1.41 6.62 -0.14
C TYR A 88 -0.60 5.46 -0.69
N THR A 89 -0.96 4.98 -1.87
CA THR A 89 -0.20 3.92 -2.55
C THR A 89 0.05 4.25 -4.02
N THR A 90 1.13 3.69 -4.56
CA THR A 90 1.52 3.86 -5.96
C THR A 90 0.56 3.18 -6.94
N GLY A 91 -0.21 2.21 -6.45
CA GLY A 91 -1.26 1.54 -7.20
C GLY A 91 -2.37 1.12 -6.25
N PRO A 92 -3.44 0.54 -6.75
CA PRO A 92 -4.53 0.10 -5.90
C PRO A 92 -4.08 -1.04 -4.99
N SER A 93 -4.67 -1.10 -3.82
CA SER A 93 -4.43 -2.18 -2.87
C SER A 93 -5.21 -3.43 -3.30
N CYS A 94 -4.64 -4.61 -3.05
CA CYS A 94 -5.38 -5.84 -3.21
C CYS A 94 -6.44 -5.97 -2.10
N ASP A 95 -7.44 -6.83 -2.34
CA ASP A 95 -8.54 -7.02 -1.40
C ASP A 95 -8.09 -7.54 -0.03
N ARG A 96 -7.00 -8.33 0.02
CA ARG A 96 -6.46 -8.83 1.28
C ARG A 96 -5.83 -7.72 2.12
N CYS A 97 -5.07 -6.84 1.50
CA CYS A 97 -4.52 -5.68 2.21
C CYS A 97 -5.63 -4.72 2.64
N ALA A 98 -6.67 -4.56 1.82
CA ALA A 98 -7.79 -3.66 2.12
C ALA A 98 -8.45 -3.98 3.47
N VAL A 99 -8.74 -5.27 3.75
CA VAL A 99 -9.39 -5.63 5.03
C VAL A 99 -8.50 -5.30 6.23
N HIS A 100 -7.19 -5.42 6.10
CA HIS A 100 -6.25 -5.05 7.17
C HIS A 100 -6.15 -3.53 7.34
N MET A 101 -6.17 -2.78 6.25
CA MET A 101 -6.19 -1.32 6.29
C MET A 101 -7.44 -0.82 7.00
N ILE A 102 -8.59 -1.38 6.68
CA ILE A 102 -9.87 -1.04 7.31
C ILE A 102 -9.86 -1.38 8.79
N GLN A 103 -9.35 -2.56 9.15
CA GLN A 103 -9.25 -2.98 10.55
C GLN A 103 -8.31 -2.06 11.35
N ALA A 104 -7.27 -1.56 10.72
CA ALA A 104 -6.34 -0.61 11.35
C ALA A 104 -6.93 0.79 11.52
N GLY A 105 -8.09 1.07 10.96
CA GLY A 105 -8.80 2.34 11.12
C GLY A 105 -8.69 3.30 9.93
N ILE A 106 -8.11 2.87 8.82
CA ILE A 106 -8.00 3.72 7.63
C ILE A 106 -9.40 3.95 7.04
N ARG A 107 -9.78 5.23 6.88
CA ARG A 107 -11.06 5.64 6.29
C ARG A 107 -10.88 6.60 5.12
N ARG A 108 -9.64 6.83 4.70
CA ARG A 108 -9.31 7.57 3.48
C ARG A 108 -8.15 6.89 2.79
N PHE A 109 -8.39 6.41 1.57
CA PHE A 109 -7.40 5.69 0.76
C PHE A 109 -7.25 6.37 -0.60
N VAL A 110 -6.02 6.76 -0.94
CA VAL A 110 -5.70 7.44 -2.20
C VAL A 110 -4.65 6.63 -2.95
N TYR A 111 -4.89 6.35 -4.22
CA TYR A 111 -3.99 5.54 -5.02
C TYR A 111 -3.86 6.08 -6.44
N ARG A 112 -2.79 5.69 -7.14
CA ARG A 112 -2.67 5.91 -8.57
C ARG A 112 -3.62 4.99 -9.31
N ASN A 113 -4.32 5.52 -10.30
CA ASN A 113 -5.22 4.72 -11.10
C ASN A 113 -4.46 3.58 -11.78
N PRO A 114 -4.97 2.35 -11.69
CA PRO A 114 -4.35 1.19 -12.31
C PRO A 114 -4.64 1.13 -13.81
N THR A 115 -3.88 0.31 -14.51
CA THR A 115 -4.28 -0.16 -15.83
C THR A 115 -5.49 -1.09 -15.71
N VAL A 116 -6.18 -1.35 -16.81
CA VAL A 116 -7.31 -2.29 -16.82
C VAL A 116 -6.87 -3.68 -16.35
N GLU A 117 -5.68 -4.12 -16.76
CA GLU A 117 -5.12 -5.40 -16.36
C GLU A 117 -4.87 -5.46 -14.86
N GLN A 118 -4.24 -4.45 -14.28
CA GLN A 118 -4.00 -4.36 -12.84
C GLN A 118 -5.30 -4.33 -12.04
N PHE A 119 -6.30 -3.62 -12.55
CA PHE A 119 -7.61 -3.54 -11.92
C PHE A 119 -8.23 -4.93 -11.73
N LYS A 120 -8.15 -5.78 -12.74
CA LYS A 120 -8.66 -7.14 -12.68
C LYS A 120 -7.79 -8.05 -11.82
N ARG A 121 -6.47 -7.97 -12.00
CA ARG A 121 -5.50 -8.85 -11.34
C ARG A 121 -5.54 -8.75 -9.82
N TRP A 122 -5.69 -7.53 -9.30
CA TRP A 122 -5.64 -7.27 -7.86
C TRP A 122 -7.00 -7.17 -7.21
N ASN A 123 -8.05 -7.49 -7.96
CA ASN A 123 -9.42 -7.48 -7.46
C ASN A 123 -9.82 -6.14 -6.87
N VAL A 124 -9.50 -5.07 -7.60
CA VAL A 124 -9.65 -3.67 -7.15
C VAL A 124 -11.11 -3.33 -6.90
N GLU A 125 -12.03 -3.88 -7.68
CA GLU A 125 -13.47 -3.69 -7.49
C GLU A 125 -13.89 -4.12 -6.08
N ARG A 126 -13.38 -5.27 -5.61
CA ARG A 126 -13.67 -5.76 -4.27
C ARG A 126 -13.06 -4.87 -3.20
N THR A 127 -11.84 -4.38 -3.42
CA THR A 127 -11.18 -3.42 -2.53
C THR A 127 -12.03 -2.16 -2.36
N ILE A 128 -12.49 -1.57 -3.46
CA ILE A 128 -13.33 -0.37 -3.43
C ILE A 128 -14.63 -0.65 -2.68
N ARG A 129 -15.26 -1.79 -2.95
CA ARG A 129 -16.50 -2.19 -2.27
C ARG A 129 -16.31 -2.30 -0.76
N TYR A 130 -15.21 -2.90 -0.30
CA TYR A 130 -14.95 -3.05 1.13
C TYR A 130 -14.79 -1.70 1.84
N PHE A 131 -14.06 -0.77 1.22
CA PHE A 131 -13.96 0.58 1.77
C PHE A 131 -15.32 1.29 1.79
N ASN A 132 -16.13 1.09 0.76
CA ASN A 132 -17.47 1.67 0.71
C ASN A 132 -18.37 1.12 1.83
N GLU A 133 -18.22 -0.14 2.21
CA GLU A 133 -19.00 -0.76 3.28
C GLU A 133 -18.74 -0.12 4.65
N VAL A 134 -17.62 0.53 4.84
CA VAL A 134 -17.30 1.27 6.07
C VAL A 134 -17.38 2.79 5.87
N ASN A 135 -17.98 3.25 4.80
CA ASN A 135 -18.13 4.66 4.44
C ASN A 135 -16.80 5.41 4.35
N ALA A 136 -15.77 4.72 3.90
CA ALA A 136 -14.46 5.31 3.69
C ALA A 136 -14.41 6.05 2.34
N GLU A 137 -13.55 7.06 2.28
CA GLU A 137 -13.26 7.80 1.05
C GLU A 137 -12.17 7.06 0.28
N VAL A 138 -12.43 6.75 -1.00
CA VAL A 138 -11.49 6.06 -1.90
C VAL A 138 -11.31 6.91 -3.14
N ILE A 139 -10.06 7.31 -3.42
CA ILE A 139 -9.74 8.23 -4.51
C ILE A 139 -8.66 7.65 -5.39
N GLY A 140 -8.97 7.48 -6.68
CA GLY A 140 -7.98 7.15 -7.71
C GLY A 140 -7.55 8.40 -8.47
N LEU A 141 -6.26 8.61 -8.59
CA LEU A 141 -5.69 9.79 -9.27
C LEU A 141 -4.72 9.38 -10.38
#